data_f0d50bf4cfea0ffa6107240fc9288cc3
#
_entry.id   f0d50bf4cfea0ffa6107240fc9288cc3
#
_cell.length_a   1.000
_cell.length_b   1.000
_cell.length_c   1.000
_cell.angle_alpha   90.00
_cell.angle_beta   90.00
_cell.angle_gamma   90.00
#
_symmetry.space_group_name_H-M   'P 1'
#
loop_
_entity.id
_entity.type
_entity.pdbx_description
1 polymer ?
#
loop_
_entity_poly.entity_id
_entity_poly.type
_entity_poly.pdbx_seq_one_letter_code
_entity_poly.pdbx_strand_id
1 'polypeptide(L)'
;MYTATKARNPSKRKTAAAHRQKQTARNELRDLRRRYSSSQALLARLLDVSLRTLSGAESAAAVRARMRRSVTQTLRLCDVLAEAMQPSFVGHWLDQPNQMLGNLKPVEAIERGQIDLVWQIAEGLGSGSPL
;
A
#
# COMPACT_ATOMS: atom_id res chain seq x y z
N MET A 1 39.97 -3.93 -37.35
CA MET A 1 38.73 -3.15 -37.36
C MET A 1 38.11 -3.16 -35.97
N TYR A 2 38.08 -2.03 -35.38
CA TYR A 2 37.66 -1.90 -34.00
C TYR A 2 36.13 -1.87 -33.93
N THR A 3 35.52 -2.95 -33.50
CA THR A 3 34.12 -2.94 -33.12
C THR A 3 34.04 -2.44 -31.70
N ALA A 4 33.70 -1.19 -31.55
CA ALA A 4 33.42 -0.63 -30.25
C ALA A 4 32.14 -1.27 -29.68
N THR A 5 32.28 -2.39 -29.05
CA THR A 5 31.35 -2.75 -28.02
C THR A 5 31.56 -1.72 -26.91
N LYS A 6 30.74 -0.70 -26.95
CA LYS A 6 30.68 0.21 -25.82
C LYS A 6 30.36 -0.63 -24.59
N ALA A 7 31.37 -0.85 -23.77
CA ALA A 7 31.15 -1.39 -22.44
C ALA A 7 30.04 -0.57 -21.79
N ARG A 8 28.90 -1.20 -21.50
CA ARG A 8 27.80 -0.52 -20.84
C ARG A 8 28.33 0.05 -19.53
N ASN A 9 28.25 1.35 -19.40
CA ASN A 9 28.67 2.05 -18.20
C ASN A 9 27.92 1.48 -17.00
N PRO A 10 28.58 0.95 -15.95
CA PRO A 10 27.92 0.38 -14.78
C PRO A 10 26.96 1.34 -14.09
N SER A 11 27.25 2.66 -14.10
CA SER A 11 26.36 3.66 -13.52
C SER A 11 25.05 3.81 -14.29
N LYS A 12 25.07 3.65 -15.62
CA LYS A 12 23.83 3.65 -16.42
C LYS A 12 22.96 2.41 -16.13
N ARG A 13 23.57 1.25 -15.88
CA ARG A 13 22.83 0.04 -15.49
C ARG A 13 22.14 0.22 -14.14
N LYS A 14 22.84 0.77 -13.14
CA LYS A 14 22.28 1.06 -11.83
C LYS A 14 21.11 2.04 -11.92
N THR A 15 21.26 3.09 -12.73
CA THR A 15 20.21 4.09 -12.96
C THR A 15 18.99 3.48 -13.64
N ALA A 16 19.19 2.63 -14.65
CA ALA A 16 18.08 1.97 -15.36
C ALA A 16 17.35 0.97 -14.43
N ALA A 17 18.09 0.21 -13.61
CA ALA A 17 17.48 -0.71 -12.63
C ALA A 17 16.69 0.05 -11.58
N ALA A 18 17.23 1.15 -11.05
CA ALA A 18 16.55 2.02 -10.10
C ALA A 18 15.28 2.62 -10.72
N HIS A 19 15.33 3.05 -11.98
CA HIS A 19 14.17 3.59 -12.69
C HIS A 19 13.08 2.55 -12.86
N ARG A 20 13.42 1.30 -13.20
CA ARG A 20 12.47 0.20 -13.32
C ARG A 20 11.82 -0.14 -11.98
N GLN A 21 12.58 -0.13 -10.89
CA GLN A 21 12.05 -0.35 -9.54
C GLN A 21 11.05 0.74 -9.15
N LYS A 22 11.35 2.00 -9.46
CA LYS A 22 10.43 3.12 -9.24
C LYS A 22 9.13 2.95 -10.00
N GLN A 23 9.23 2.55 -11.27
CA GLN A 23 8.08 2.34 -12.14
C GLN A 23 7.19 1.22 -11.61
N THR A 24 7.79 0.11 -11.16
CA THR A 24 7.08 -1.01 -10.57
C THR A 24 6.36 -0.60 -9.28
N ALA A 25 7.03 0.11 -8.39
CA ALA A 25 6.45 0.60 -7.15
C ALA A 25 5.26 1.54 -7.41
N ARG A 26 5.38 2.44 -8.37
CA ARG A 26 4.28 3.33 -8.78
C ARG A 26 3.08 2.53 -9.28
N ASN A 27 3.33 1.53 -10.11
CA ASN A 27 2.28 0.70 -10.67
C ASN A 27 1.56 -0.10 -9.59
N GLU A 28 2.28 -0.68 -8.64
CA GLU A 28 1.71 -1.41 -7.50
C GLU A 28 0.80 -0.51 -6.66
N LEU A 29 1.25 0.70 -6.33
CA LEU A 29 0.46 1.67 -5.57
C LEU A 29 -0.78 2.13 -6.33
N ARG A 30 -0.65 2.36 -7.63
CA ARG A 30 -1.78 2.74 -8.48
C ARG A 30 -2.80 1.62 -8.57
N ASP A 31 -2.34 0.39 -8.76
CA ASP A 31 -3.20 -0.78 -8.85
C ASP A 31 -3.93 -1.03 -7.53
N LEU A 32 -3.24 -0.87 -6.40
CA LEU A 32 -3.83 -0.97 -5.08
C LEU A 32 -4.97 0.05 -4.92
N ARG A 33 -4.74 1.30 -5.29
CA ARG A 33 -5.77 2.35 -5.22
C ARG A 33 -6.97 2.05 -6.10
N ARG A 34 -6.73 1.61 -7.33
CA ARG A 34 -7.80 1.30 -8.28
C ARG A 34 -8.62 0.11 -7.84
N ARG A 35 -7.96 -0.96 -7.40
CA ARG A 35 -8.62 -2.21 -7.01
C ARG A 35 -9.57 -1.99 -5.85
N TYR A 36 -9.15 -1.19 -4.87
CA TYR A 36 -9.90 -1.01 -3.63
C TYR A 36 -10.55 0.36 -3.50
N SER A 37 -10.57 1.12 -4.57
CA SER A 37 -11.18 2.47 -4.63
C SER A 37 -10.71 3.39 -3.51
N SER A 38 -9.41 3.34 -3.20
CA SER A 38 -8.83 4.20 -2.18
C SER A 38 -8.26 5.48 -2.79
N SER A 39 -8.42 6.59 -2.07
CA SER A 39 -7.79 7.85 -2.44
C SER A 39 -6.29 7.84 -2.11
N GLN A 40 -5.52 8.76 -2.71
CA GLN A 40 -4.12 8.95 -2.32
C GLN A 40 -3.99 9.31 -0.83
N ALA A 41 -4.91 10.14 -0.33
CA ALA A 41 -4.91 10.53 1.08
C ALA A 41 -5.12 9.32 2.00
N LEU A 42 -6.08 8.45 1.69
CA LEU A 42 -6.31 7.24 2.46
C LEU A 42 -5.11 6.31 2.41
N LEU A 43 -4.57 6.09 1.22
CA LEU A 43 -3.41 5.22 1.05
C LEU A 43 -2.18 5.74 1.81
N ALA A 44 -1.93 7.04 1.77
CA ALA A 44 -0.84 7.67 2.53
C ALA A 44 -0.98 7.41 4.03
N ARG A 45 -2.20 7.51 4.56
CA ARG A 45 -2.49 7.23 5.97
C ARG A 45 -2.27 5.75 6.31
N LEU A 46 -2.73 4.85 5.47
CA LEU A 46 -2.54 3.40 5.65
C LEU A 46 -1.06 3.01 5.64
N LEU A 47 -0.27 3.66 4.80
CA LEU A 47 1.17 3.39 4.67
C LEU A 47 2.02 4.17 5.68
N ASP A 48 1.40 5.04 6.48
CA ASP A 48 2.09 5.91 7.44
C ASP A 48 3.16 6.77 6.76
N VAL A 49 2.79 7.40 5.67
CA VAL A 49 3.65 8.33 4.93
C VAL A 49 2.86 9.59 4.60
N SER A 50 3.56 10.71 4.36
CA SER A 50 2.92 11.92 3.88
C SER A 50 2.48 11.77 2.42
N LEU A 51 1.49 12.56 1.99
CA LEU A 51 1.10 12.63 0.59
C LEU A 51 2.29 12.97 -0.31
N ARG A 52 3.15 13.87 0.16
CA ARG A 52 4.35 14.27 -0.56
C ARG A 52 5.31 13.08 -0.72
N THR A 53 5.50 12.30 0.35
CA THR A 53 6.33 11.09 0.31
C THR A 53 5.73 10.06 -0.63
N LEU A 54 4.42 9.89 -0.60
CA LEU A 54 3.75 8.95 -1.50
C LEU A 54 3.91 9.36 -2.96
N SER A 55 3.76 10.65 -3.27
CA SER A 55 3.94 11.17 -4.63
C SER A 55 5.39 11.11 -5.09
N GLY A 56 6.33 11.30 -4.15
CA GLY A 56 7.77 11.29 -4.41
C GLY A 56 8.47 10.02 -3.93
N ALA A 57 7.76 8.91 -3.80
CA ALA A 57 8.23 7.66 -3.17
C ALA A 57 9.46 7.04 -3.84
N GLU A 58 9.88 7.62 -4.94
CA GLU A 58 11.02 7.13 -5.70
C GLU A 58 12.36 7.61 -5.16
N SER A 59 12.38 8.56 -4.23
CA SER A 59 13.58 9.35 -3.96
C SER A 59 14.61 8.69 -3.07
N ALA A 60 14.24 7.77 -2.17
CA ALA A 60 15.19 7.14 -1.25
C ALA A 60 14.95 5.64 -1.10
N ALA A 61 16.04 4.85 -1.20
CA ALA A 61 15.96 3.40 -1.09
C ALA A 61 15.41 2.92 0.26
N ALA A 62 15.77 3.61 1.35
CA ALA A 62 15.30 3.28 2.69
C ALA A 62 13.78 3.50 2.82
N VAL A 63 13.26 4.60 2.26
CA VAL A 63 11.83 4.90 2.23
C VAL A 63 11.08 3.85 1.41
N ARG A 64 11.63 3.47 0.26
CA ARG A 64 11.04 2.43 -0.59
C ARG A 64 10.98 1.08 0.11
N ALA A 65 12.05 0.70 0.83
CA ALA A 65 12.08 -0.56 1.58
C ALA A 65 11.04 -0.57 2.70
N ARG A 66 10.89 0.55 3.41
CA ARG A 66 9.86 0.72 4.44
C ARG A 66 8.47 0.64 3.84
N MET A 67 8.25 1.33 2.74
CA MET A 67 6.96 1.33 2.05
C MET A 67 6.58 -0.04 1.52
N ARG A 68 7.53 -0.85 1.07
CA ARG A 68 7.25 -2.21 0.59
C ARG A 68 6.58 -3.07 1.66
N ARG A 69 7.09 -3.03 2.89
CA ARG A 69 6.48 -3.77 4.00
C ARG A 69 5.07 -3.27 4.30
N SER A 70 4.90 -1.97 4.36
CA SER A 70 3.60 -1.34 4.59
C SER A 70 2.62 -1.63 3.45
N VAL A 71 3.08 -1.59 2.22
CA VAL A 71 2.28 -1.94 1.04
C VAL A 71 1.84 -3.40 1.12
N THR A 72 2.76 -4.32 1.44
CA THR A 72 2.44 -5.74 1.57
C THR A 72 1.40 -5.98 2.67
N GLN A 73 1.57 -5.36 3.84
CA GLN A 73 0.62 -5.49 4.94
C GLN A 73 -0.75 -4.91 4.59
N THR A 74 -0.76 -3.74 3.97
CA THR A 74 -2.00 -3.09 3.53
C THR A 74 -2.71 -3.93 2.47
N LEU A 75 -1.97 -4.47 1.51
CA LEU A 75 -2.52 -5.32 0.47
C LEU A 75 -3.14 -6.58 1.05
N ARG A 76 -2.47 -7.24 2.00
CA ARG A 76 -3.02 -8.42 2.67
C ARG A 76 -4.31 -8.10 3.42
N LEU A 77 -4.35 -6.99 4.13
CA LEU A 77 -5.56 -6.56 4.84
C LEU A 77 -6.70 -6.31 3.84
N CYS A 78 -6.43 -5.59 2.76
CA CYS A 78 -7.42 -5.33 1.72
C CYS A 78 -7.90 -6.62 1.06
N ASP A 79 -7.01 -7.58 0.82
CA ASP A 79 -7.38 -8.88 0.24
C ASP A 79 -8.31 -9.67 1.18
N VAL A 80 -8.05 -9.65 2.48
CA VAL A 80 -8.94 -10.29 3.47
C VAL A 80 -10.29 -9.60 3.50
N LEU A 81 -10.33 -8.28 3.49
CA LEU A 81 -11.58 -7.52 3.43
C LEU A 81 -12.36 -7.80 2.15
N ALA A 82 -11.67 -7.98 1.03
CA ALA A 82 -12.29 -8.28 -0.26
C ALA A 82 -12.93 -9.67 -0.32
N GLU A 83 -12.62 -10.56 0.61
CA GLU A 83 -13.32 -11.84 0.76
C GLU A 83 -14.74 -11.66 1.31
N ALA A 84 -14.96 -10.59 2.07
CA ALA A 84 -16.22 -10.32 2.74
C ALA A 84 -17.06 -9.23 2.08
N MET A 85 -16.47 -8.45 1.17
CA MET A 85 -17.15 -7.33 0.52
C MET A 85 -16.62 -7.11 -0.89
N GLN A 86 -17.32 -6.31 -1.68
CA GLN A 86 -16.83 -5.94 -3.01
C GLN A 86 -15.47 -5.24 -2.89
N PRO A 87 -14.47 -5.60 -3.71
CA PRO A 87 -13.16 -4.94 -3.68
C PRO A 87 -13.26 -3.42 -3.78
N SER A 88 -14.17 -2.92 -4.61
CA SER A 88 -14.40 -1.48 -4.77
C SER A 88 -14.99 -0.80 -3.53
N PHE A 89 -15.46 -1.55 -2.56
CA PHE A 89 -16.00 -1.01 -1.29
C PHE A 89 -14.96 -0.95 -0.18
N VAL A 90 -13.84 -1.65 -0.32
CA VAL A 90 -12.82 -1.77 0.74
C VAL A 90 -12.29 -0.41 1.19
N GLY A 91 -11.97 0.49 0.25
CA GLY A 91 -11.51 1.83 0.58
C GLY A 91 -12.54 2.62 1.38
N HIS A 92 -13.80 2.51 1.01
CA HIS A 92 -14.90 3.15 1.73
C HIS A 92 -15.02 2.60 3.15
N TRP A 93 -14.95 1.27 3.30
CA TRP A 93 -15.03 0.63 4.61
C TRP A 93 -13.90 1.10 5.55
N LEU A 94 -12.69 1.23 5.04
CA LEU A 94 -11.53 1.70 5.81
C LEU A 94 -11.66 3.16 6.25
N ASP A 95 -12.45 3.95 5.55
CA ASP A 95 -12.61 5.39 5.78
C ASP A 95 -13.97 5.75 6.40
N GLN A 96 -14.68 4.78 6.98
CA GLN A 96 -15.95 4.99 7.64
C GLN A 96 -15.89 4.60 9.12
N PRO A 97 -16.56 5.34 10.01
CA PRO A 97 -16.65 4.96 11.42
C PRO A 97 -17.18 3.53 11.58
N ASN A 98 -16.55 2.78 12.48
CA ASN A 98 -16.91 1.39 12.76
C ASN A 98 -17.25 1.24 14.23
N GLN A 99 -18.44 0.76 14.55
CA GLN A 99 -18.90 0.59 15.92
C GLN A 99 -17.99 -0.33 16.74
N MET A 100 -17.42 -1.34 16.10
CA MET A 100 -16.52 -2.30 16.77
C MET A 100 -15.18 -1.68 17.15
N LEU A 101 -14.88 -0.49 16.63
CA LEU A 101 -13.70 0.30 16.95
C LEU A 101 -14.04 1.54 17.79
N GLY A 102 -15.20 1.52 18.47
CA GLY A 102 -15.64 2.68 19.24
C GLY A 102 -15.95 3.89 18.35
N ASN A 103 -16.48 3.66 17.17
CA ASN A 103 -16.78 4.65 16.14
C ASN A 103 -15.53 5.32 15.52
N LEU A 104 -14.35 4.77 15.73
CA LEU A 104 -13.17 5.16 14.95
C LEU A 104 -13.29 4.57 13.55
N LYS A 105 -12.74 5.29 12.58
CA LYS A 105 -12.51 4.71 11.25
C LYS A 105 -11.42 3.66 11.36
N PRO A 106 -11.48 2.54 10.61
CA PRO A 106 -10.38 1.57 10.60
C PRO A 106 -9.02 2.20 10.31
N VAL A 107 -8.94 3.16 9.38
CA VAL A 107 -7.69 3.87 9.10
C VAL A 107 -7.18 4.64 10.32
N GLU A 108 -8.07 5.23 11.12
CA GLU A 108 -7.68 5.92 12.36
C GLU A 108 -7.13 4.94 13.41
N ALA A 109 -7.75 3.76 13.54
CA ALA A 109 -7.27 2.72 14.43
C ALA A 109 -5.87 2.24 14.02
N ILE A 110 -5.64 2.08 12.72
CA ILE A 110 -4.32 1.71 12.18
C ILE A 110 -3.29 2.79 12.51
N GLU A 111 -3.63 4.07 12.34
CA GLU A 111 -2.75 5.18 12.68
C GLU A 111 -2.38 5.21 14.17
N ARG A 112 -3.27 4.77 15.03
CA ARG A 112 -3.06 4.69 16.47
C ARG A 112 -2.33 3.43 16.94
N GLY A 113 -1.87 2.59 16.00
CA GLY A 113 -1.20 1.34 16.32
C GLY A 113 -2.11 0.19 16.66
N GLN A 114 -3.42 0.31 16.41
CA GLN A 114 -4.42 -0.71 16.72
C GLN A 114 -4.78 -1.56 15.50
N ILE A 115 -3.82 -1.81 14.64
CA ILE A 115 -4.04 -2.60 13.42
C ILE A 115 -4.54 -4.02 13.73
N ASP A 116 -4.13 -4.57 14.87
CA ASP A 116 -4.56 -5.92 15.28
C ASP A 116 -6.08 -6.01 15.46
N LEU A 117 -6.71 -4.96 15.97
CA LEU A 117 -8.17 -4.90 16.09
C LEU A 117 -8.84 -4.88 14.73
N VAL A 118 -8.28 -4.13 13.79
CA VAL A 118 -8.79 -4.08 12.42
C VAL A 118 -8.66 -5.45 11.76
N TRP A 119 -7.55 -6.16 11.98
CA TRP A 119 -7.35 -7.52 11.49
C TRP A 119 -8.38 -8.49 12.05
N GLN A 120 -8.65 -8.42 13.36
CA GLN A 120 -9.67 -9.27 14.00
C GLN A 120 -11.04 -9.06 13.36
N ILE A 121 -11.42 -7.81 13.12
CA ILE A 121 -12.69 -7.48 12.48
C ILE A 121 -12.72 -8.03 11.05
N ALA A 122 -11.66 -7.79 10.28
CA ALA A 122 -11.56 -8.24 8.89
C ALA A 122 -11.67 -9.76 8.78
N GLU A 123 -10.97 -10.49 9.63
CA GLU A 123 -11.01 -11.95 9.66
C GLU A 123 -12.38 -12.47 10.10
N GLY A 124 -13.01 -11.82 11.06
CA GLY A 124 -14.36 -12.15 11.51
C GLY A 124 -15.40 -11.97 10.41
N LEU A 125 -15.30 -10.90 9.63
CA LEU A 125 -16.17 -10.66 8.49
C LEU A 125 -16.01 -11.75 7.43
N GLY A 126 -14.76 -12.12 7.12
CA GLY A 126 -14.46 -13.15 6.12
C GLY A 126 -14.94 -14.53 6.52
N SER A 127 -14.90 -14.87 7.81
CA SER A 127 -15.36 -16.16 8.31
C SER A 127 -16.89 -16.23 8.55
N GLY A 128 -17.57 -15.09 8.43
CA GLY A 128 -19.01 -14.99 8.75
C GLY A 128 -19.30 -15.10 10.24
N SER A 129 -18.29 -15.05 11.10
CA SER A 129 -18.49 -15.11 12.55
C SER A 129 -19.05 -13.79 13.06
N PRO A 130 -20.11 -13.81 13.90
CA PRO A 130 -20.55 -12.60 14.59
C PRO A 130 -19.45 -12.17 15.57
N LEU A 131 -19.07 -10.95 15.47
CA LEU A 131 -18.10 -10.35 16.38
C LEU A 131 -18.80 -9.77 17.60
#